data_474bce7cd268c612262e9bfa5b435f13
#
_entry.id   474bce7cd268c612262e9bfa5b435f13
#
_cell.length_a   1.000
_cell.length_b   1.000
_cell.length_c   1.000
_cell.angle_alpha   90.00
_cell.angle_beta   90.00
_cell.angle_gamma   90.00
#
_symmetry.space_group_name_H-M   'P 1'
#
loop_
_entity.id
_entity.type
_entity.pdbx_description
1 polymer ?
#
loop_
_entity_poly.entity_id
_entity_poly.type
_entity_poly.pdbx_seq_one_letter_code
_entity_poly.pdbx_strand_id
1 'polypeptide(L)'
;TGFLQWFFFRVVGAKGQPLTMRFDNANDALVPAKGWQGYRAFASYDLDHWFRVPTDYDGTYLTIRHAPERDGIYYAYFPAYTAEPLRRLVGRCQADPRCRAEVLGRTVDGEELDLLTIGQPGPGRKTIWAIGRQHPGEVQASWWMEGFLAALLDPNDPVAPGLLAKAVFHVAPNMNPDGTRRGQHRTNAGGKNL
;
A
#
# COMPACT_ATOMS: atom_id res chain seq x y z
N THR A 1 -6.99 19.15 -0.79
CA THR A 1 -6.86 18.26 -1.96
C THR A 1 -8.23 17.65 -2.23
N GLY A 2 -8.76 17.66 -3.42
CA GLY A 2 -10.07 17.08 -3.76
C GLY A 2 -10.09 15.53 -3.78
N PHE A 3 -9.25 14.85 -2.97
CA PHE A 3 -9.07 13.39 -2.95
C PHE A 3 -9.16 12.89 -1.51
N LEU A 4 -10.40 12.70 -0.99
CA LEU A 4 -10.70 12.36 0.40
C LEU A 4 -11.29 10.94 0.54
N GLN A 5 -10.60 9.91 0.06
CA GLN A 5 -11.16 8.56 0.08
C GLN A 5 -10.36 7.56 0.91
N TRP A 6 -9.33 8.01 1.63
CA TRP A 6 -8.49 7.18 2.46
C TRP A 6 -8.76 7.42 3.95
N PHE A 7 -8.88 6.34 4.72
CA PHE A 7 -8.84 6.37 6.18
C PHE A 7 -8.05 5.20 6.75
N PHE A 8 -7.40 5.45 7.88
CA PHE A 8 -6.75 4.44 8.70
C PHE A 8 -6.68 4.98 10.14
N PHE A 9 -7.27 4.27 11.10
CA PHE A 9 -7.29 4.68 12.50
C PHE A 9 -7.42 3.49 13.44
N ARG A 10 -7.13 3.71 14.71
CA ARG A 10 -7.25 2.72 15.80
C ARG A 10 -8.32 3.16 16.78
N VAL A 11 -9.10 2.19 17.27
CA VAL A 11 -10.02 2.35 18.40
C VAL A 11 -9.53 1.46 19.54
N VAL A 12 -9.60 1.99 20.78
CA VAL A 12 -9.24 1.27 22.00
C VAL A 12 -10.36 1.41 23.04
N GLY A 13 -10.41 0.48 24.00
CA GLY A 13 -11.44 0.52 25.05
C GLY A 13 -12.82 0.04 24.59
N ALA A 14 -12.92 -0.67 23.47
CA ALA A 14 -14.20 -1.00 22.83
C ALA A 14 -14.56 -2.49 22.84
N LYS A 15 -13.86 -3.32 23.60
CA LYS A 15 -14.13 -4.78 23.65
C LYS A 15 -15.58 -5.07 23.99
N GLY A 16 -16.28 -5.77 23.09
CA GLY A 16 -17.68 -6.18 23.26
C GLY A 16 -18.70 -5.04 23.16
N GLN A 17 -18.27 -3.81 22.93
CA GLN A 17 -19.17 -2.67 22.80
C GLN A 17 -19.63 -2.49 21.34
N PRO A 18 -20.93 -2.37 21.07
CA PRO A 18 -21.42 -2.03 19.75
C PRO A 18 -20.93 -0.62 19.33
N LEU A 19 -20.09 -0.55 18.31
CA LEU A 19 -19.61 0.70 17.73
C LEU A 19 -20.44 1.07 16.50
N THR A 20 -20.74 2.36 16.38
CA THR A 20 -21.23 2.98 15.15
C THR A 20 -20.31 4.15 14.83
N MET A 21 -19.52 4.01 13.78
CA MET A 21 -18.56 5.03 13.32
C MET A 21 -19.06 5.59 12.00
N ARG A 22 -19.33 6.90 11.97
CA ARG A 22 -19.87 7.58 10.80
C ARG A 22 -18.86 8.59 10.25
N PHE A 23 -18.68 8.55 8.95
CA PHE A 23 -17.87 9.52 8.20
C PHE A 23 -18.81 10.55 7.60
N ASP A 24 -18.85 11.73 8.20
CA ASP A 24 -19.78 12.79 7.82
C ASP A 24 -19.39 13.46 6.49
N ASN A 25 -18.14 13.36 6.09
CA ASN A 25 -17.61 13.89 4.85
C ASN A 25 -17.44 12.83 3.75
N ALA A 26 -18.10 11.70 3.86
CA ALA A 26 -17.98 10.63 2.85
C ALA A 26 -18.39 11.10 1.45
N ASN A 27 -19.36 12.02 1.38
CA ASN A 27 -19.84 12.59 0.12
C ASN A 27 -18.85 13.58 -0.54
N ASP A 28 -17.82 14.02 0.17
CA ASP A 28 -16.73 14.85 -0.36
C ASP A 28 -15.64 14.02 -1.06
N ALA A 29 -15.77 12.69 -1.08
CA ALA A 29 -14.86 11.80 -1.79
C ALA A 29 -14.89 12.07 -3.30
N LEU A 30 -13.79 11.74 -4.00
CA LEU A 30 -13.63 12.01 -5.44
C LEU A 30 -14.77 11.44 -6.30
N VAL A 31 -15.22 10.22 -5.97
CA VAL A 31 -16.33 9.54 -6.66
C VAL A 31 -17.20 8.81 -5.63
N PRO A 32 -17.94 9.53 -4.75
CA PRO A 32 -18.57 8.94 -3.57
C PRO A 32 -19.52 7.78 -3.92
N ALA A 33 -20.42 7.95 -4.87
CA ALA A 33 -21.36 6.91 -5.25
C ALA A 33 -20.69 5.63 -5.76
N LYS A 34 -19.62 5.74 -6.56
CA LYS A 34 -18.88 4.59 -7.09
C LYS A 34 -17.86 4.03 -6.09
N GLY A 35 -17.34 4.87 -5.20
CA GLY A 35 -16.32 4.47 -4.21
C GLY A 35 -16.91 3.79 -2.98
N TRP A 36 -18.14 4.16 -2.58
CA TRP A 36 -18.73 3.69 -1.33
C TRP A 36 -19.89 2.70 -1.53
N GLN A 37 -20.53 2.70 -2.68
CA GLN A 37 -21.64 1.76 -2.94
C GLN A 37 -21.16 0.30 -2.87
N GLY A 38 -21.70 -0.47 -1.93
CA GLY A 38 -21.30 -1.85 -1.69
C GLY A 38 -19.90 -2.02 -1.07
N TYR A 39 -19.23 -0.92 -0.72
CA TYR A 39 -17.94 -0.95 -0.03
C TYR A 39 -18.08 -1.51 1.38
N ARG A 40 -17.07 -2.27 1.81
CA ARG A 40 -16.95 -2.76 3.19
C ARG A 40 -15.57 -2.43 3.72
N ALA A 41 -15.52 -1.72 4.86
CA ALA A 41 -14.27 -1.37 5.52
C ALA A 41 -13.49 -2.60 5.97
N PHE A 42 -12.18 -2.47 6.02
CA PHE A 42 -11.31 -3.48 6.62
C PHE A 42 -11.08 -3.18 8.10
N ALA A 43 -10.95 -4.25 8.87
CA ALA A 43 -10.52 -4.19 10.26
C ALA A 43 -9.41 -5.20 10.52
N SER A 44 -8.57 -4.92 11.53
CA SER A 44 -7.49 -5.81 11.96
C SER A 44 -7.18 -5.61 13.43
N TYR A 45 -6.80 -6.70 14.12
CA TYR A 45 -6.31 -6.65 15.49
C TYR A 45 -4.77 -6.58 15.60
N ASP A 46 -4.06 -6.96 14.53
CA ASP A 46 -2.60 -7.15 14.52
C ASP A 46 -1.88 -6.49 13.34
N LEU A 47 -2.62 -5.88 12.39
CA LEU A 47 -2.15 -5.27 11.14
C LEU A 47 -1.69 -6.27 10.06
N ASP A 48 -1.68 -7.56 10.38
CA ASP A 48 -1.30 -8.63 9.45
C ASP A 48 -2.54 -9.35 8.90
N HIS A 49 -3.52 -9.63 9.77
CA HIS A 49 -4.76 -10.31 9.39
C HIS A 49 -5.90 -9.31 9.30
N TRP A 50 -6.40 -9.13 8.09
CA TRP A 50 -7.45 -8.17 7.77
C TRP A 50 -8.75 -8.87 7.40
N PHE A 51 -9.86 -8.38 7.94
CA PHE A 51 -11.20 -8.88 7.64
C PHE A 51 -12.17 -7.73 7.33
N ARG A 52 -13.27 -8.05 6.66
CA ARG A 52 -14.30 -7.06 6.30
C ARG A 52 -15.33 -6.92 7.41
N VAL A 53 -15.72 -5.68 7.70
CA VAL A 53 -16.76 -5.37 8.68
C VAL A 53 -18.00 -4.76 8.02
N PRO A 54 -19.20 -4.91 8.64
CA PRO A 54 -20.41 -4.29 8.15
C PRO A 54 -20.26 -2.79 7.95
N THR A 55 -20.52 -2.34 6.74
CA THR A 55 -20.38 -0.96 6.32
C THR A 55 -21.51 -0.62 5.37
N ASP A 56 -22.10 0.54 5.53
CA ASP A 56 -23.20 1.03 4.72
C ASP A 56 -22.95 2.44 4.23
N TYR A 57 -23.36 2.76 3.02
CA TYR A 57 -23.35 4.10 2.45
C TYR A 57 -24.77 4.47 1.99
N ASP A 58 -25.36 5.46 2.64
CA ASP A 58 -26.74 5.90 2.40
C ASP A 58 -26.89 6.97 1.31
N GLY A 59 -25.79 7.30 0.62
CA GLY A 59 -25.71 8.39 -0.36
C GLY A 59 -25.15 9.68 0.21
N THR A 60 -24.94 9.76 1.52
CA THR A 60 -24.38 10.94 2.21
C THR A 60 -23.28 10.52 3.17
N TYR A 61 -23.55 9.54 4.02
CA TYR A 61 -22.65 9.10 5.09
C TYR A 61 -22.16 7.67 4.86
N LEU A 62 -20.90 7.42 5.17
CA LEU A 62 -20.38 6.07 5.29
C LEU A 62 -20.38 5.66 6.76
N THR A 63 -21.05 4.57 7.09
CA THR A 63 -21.22 4.10 8.46
C THR A 63 -20.67 2.70 8.62
N ILE A 64 -19.72 2.51 9.56
CA ILE A 64 -19.19 1.22 9.97
C ILE A 64 -19.88 0.80 11.26
N ARG A 65 -20.40 -0.46 11.32
CA ARG A 65 -20.99 -1.03 12.54
C ARG A 65 -20.23 -2.29 12.91
N HIS A 66 -19.67 -2.33 14.13
CA HIS A 66 -18.89 -3.46 14.58
C HIS A 66 -18.84 -3.54 16.12
N ALA A 67 -18.84 -4.73 16.67
CA ALA A 67 -18.57 -4.97 18.09
C ALA A 67 -17.23 -5.74 18.18
N PRO A 68 -16.11 -5.08 18.53
CA PRO A 68 -14.81 -5.72 18.57
C PRO A 68 -14.71 -6.79 19.66
N GLU A 69 -14.04 -7.89 19.36
CA GLU A 69 -13.78 -8.97 20.32
C GLU A 69 -12.58 -8.67 21.25
N ARG A 70 -11.72 -7.70 20.85
CA ARG A 70 -10.53 -7.26 21.59
C ARG A 70 -10.58 -5.77 21.87
N ASP A 71 -9.79 -5.34 22.85
CA ASP A 71 -9.79 -3.96 23.33
C ASP A 71 -9.26 -2.96 22.30
N GLY A 72 -8.23 -3.33 21.54
CA GLY A 72 -7.67 -2.52 20.45
C GLY A 72 -7.97 -3.10 19.09
N ILE A 73 -8.45 -2.28 18.15
CA ILE A 73 -8.72 -2.67 16.77
C ILE A 73 -8.40 -1.54 15.81
N TYR A 74 -7.90 -1.88 14.64
CA TYR A 74 -7.64 -0.96 13.54
C TYR A 74 -8.74 -1.06 12.49
N TYR A 75 -9.08 0.09 11.89
CA TYR A 75 -9.97 0.18 10.75
C TYR A 75 -9.28 0.89 9.61
N ALA A 76 -9.46 0.42 8.39
CA ALA A 76 -8.82 0.99 7.21
C ALA A 76 -9.72 0.91 5.97
N TYR A 77 -9.47 1.82 5.03
CA TYR A 77 -10.08 1.78 3.70
C TYR A 77 -9.67 0.51 2.93
N PHE A 78 -8.37 0.19 2.92
CA PHE A 78 -7.78 -1.08 2.50
C PHE A 78 -6.77 -1.55 3.53
N PRO A 79 -6.37 -2.84 3.55
CA PRO A 79 -5.27 -3.32 4.39
C PRO A 79 -4.07 -2.39 4.27
N ALA A 80 -3.70 -1.75 5.39
CA ALA A 80 -2.68 -0.72 5.39
C ALA A 80 -1.30 -1.31 5.04
N TYR A 81 -0.54 -0.60 4.20
CA TYR A 81 0.86 -0.91 3.90
C TYR A 81 1.67 0.36 4.19
N THR A 82 2.20 0.43 5.38
CA THR A 82 2.91 1.61 5.90
C THR A 82 4.39 1.62 5.50
N ALA A 83 5.15 2.58 6.02
CA ALA A 83 6.58 2.65 5.74
C ALA A 83 7.38 1.46 6.31
N GLU A 84 6.94 0.87 7.43
CA GLU A 84 7.68 -0.22 8.06
C GLU A 84 7.68 -1.52 7.23
N PRO A 85 6.54 -2.05 6.74
CA PRO A 85 6.54 -3.14 5.78
C PRO A 85 7.39 -2.85 4.53
N LEU A 86 7.38 -1.63 4.01
CA LEU A 86 8.21 -1.24 2.86
C LEU A 86 9.71 -1.39 3.19
N ARG A 87 10.16 -0.83 4.33
CA ARG A 87 11.57 -0.96 4.75
C ARG A 87 11.99 -2.41 4.91
N ARG A 88 11.13 -3.25 5.48
CA ARG A 88 11.38 -4.70 5.60
C ARG A 88 11.47 -5.37 4.24
N LEU A 89 10.61 -4.99 3.29
CA LEU A 89 10.65 -5.50 1.92
C LEU A 89 11.99 -5.16 1.26
N VAL A 90 12.39 -3.88 1.28
CA VAL A 90 13.69 -3.43 0.73
C VAL A 90 14.84 -4.16 1.42
N GLY A 91 14.80 -4.28 2.76
CA GLY A 91 15.81 -4.99 3.54
C GLY A 91 15.95 -6.48 3.16
N ARG A 92 14.81 -7.16 2.95
CA ARG A 92 14.82 -8.56 2.48
C ARG A 92 15.40 -8.67 1.07
N CYS A 93 15.01 -7.78 0.16
CA CYS A 93 15.50 -7.81 -1.22
C CYS A 93 17.00 -7.56 -1.31
N GLN A 94 17.53 -6.56 -0.61
CA GLN A 94 18.96 -6.24 -0.65
C GLN A 94 19.87 -7.30 0.00
N ALA A 95 19.31 -8.18 0.81
CA ALA A 95 20.02 -9.34 1.36
C ALA A 95 20.29 -10.43 0.30
N ASP A 96 19.57 -10.42 -0.83
CA ASP A 96 19.81 -11.34 -1.95
C ASP A 96 20.96 -10.81 -2.82
N PRO A 97 21.99 -11.62 -3.13
CA PRO A 97 23.15 -11.18 -3.93
C PRO A 97 22.80 -10.79 -5.38
N ARG A 98 21.61 -11.14 -5.85
CA ARG A 98 21.11 -10.76 -7.17
C ARG A 98 20.48 -9.37 -7.17
N CYS A 99 20.25 -8.77 -5.99
CA CYS A 99 19.57 -7.48 -5.82
C CYS A 99 20.57 -6.44 -5.28
N ARG A 100 20.57 -5.26 -5.90
CA ARG A 100 21.26 -4.06 -5.41
C ARG A 100 20.23 -3.00 -5.10
N ALA A 101 20.23 -2.49 -3.86
CA ALA A 101 19.38 -1.38 -3.44
C ALA A 101 20.15 -0.06 -3.53
N GLU A 102 19.51 0.98 -4.04
CA GLU A 102 20.05 2.33 -4.20
C GLU A 102 18.96 3.36 -3.91
N VAL A 103 19.38 4.58 -3.64
CA VAL A 103 18.49 5.74 -3.55
C VAL A 103 18.39 6.38 -4.94
N LEU A 104 17.22 6.25 -5.61
CA LEU A 104 16.93 6.87 -6.90
C LEU A 104 16.86 8.41 -6.80
N GLY A 105 16.42 8.91 -5.66
CA GLY A 105 16.28 10.33 -5.39
C GLY A 105 15.59 10.59 -4.06
N ARG A 106 15.24 11.85 -3.81
CA ARG A 106 14.51 12.28 -2.61
C ARG A 106 13.22 12.99 -2.98
N THR A 107 12.22 12.81 -2.15
CA THR A 107 10.92 13.44 -2.30
C THR A 107 10.91 14.88 -1.78
N VAL A 108 9.76 15.54 -1.87
CA VAL A 108 9.54 16.90 -1.33
C VAL A 108 9.81 16.98 0.18
N ASP A 109 9.43 15.94 0.94
CA ASP A 109 9.67 15.87 2.39
C ASP A 109 11.07 15.33 2.75
N GLY A 110 11.90 14.99 1.74
CA GLY A 110 13.23 14.45 1.94
C GLY A 110 13.28 12.94 2.15
N GLU A 111 12.17 12.21 2.03
CA GLU A 111 12.16 10.74 2.07
C GLU A 111 12.91 10.15 0.89
N GLU A 112 13.56 9.02 1.09
CA GLU A 112 14.29 8.32 0.04
C GLU A 112 13.35 7.55 -0.89
N LEU A 113 13.63 7.60 -2.18
CA LEU A 113 13.01 6.75 -3.19
C LEU A 113 13.93 5.55 -3.42
N ASP A 114 13.53 4.39 -2.92
CA ASP A 114 14.28 3.15 -3.10
C ASP A 114 14.19 2.67 -4.54
N LEU A 115 15.33 2.28 -5.10
CA LEU A 115 15.47 1.57 -6.36
C LEU A 115 16.15 0.22 -6.11
N LEU A 116 15.45 -0.86 -6.46
CA LEU A 116 16.00 -2.21 -6.45
C LEU A 116 16.38 -2.60 -7.87
N THR A 117 17.65 -2.88 -8.11
CA THR A 117 18.13 -3.43 -9.39
C THR A 117 18.36 -4.92 -9.20
N ILE A 118 17.59 -5.76 -9.90
CA ILE A 118 17.61 -7.22 -9.78
C ILE A 118 18.06 -7.84 -11.09
N GLY A 119 19.07 -8.71 -11.00
CA GLY A 119 19.75 -9.28 -12.13
C GLY A 119 20.97 -8.47 -12.57
N GLN A 120 21.69 -8.98 -13.56
CA GLN A 120 22.92 -8.37 -14.06
C GLN A 120 22.72 -7.81 -15.47
N PRO A 121 23.11 -6.56 -15.75
CA PRO A 121 23.12 -6.04 -17.13
C PRO A 121 24.06 -6.86 -18.00
N GLY A 122 23.75 -6.97 -19.28
CA GLY A 122 24.60 -7.70 -20.22
C GLY A 122 24.07 -7.66 -21.65
N PRO A 123 24.87 -8.08 -22.63
CA PRO A 123 24.46 -8.11 -24.04
C PRO A 123 23.19 -8.94 -24.23
N GLY A 124 22.23 -8.39 -24.98
CA GLY A 124 20.95 -9.05 -25.29
C GLY A 124 19.93 -9.11 -24.16
N ARG A 125 20.25 -8.62 -22.95
CA ARG A 125 19.28 -8.54 -21.84
C ARG A 125 18.40 -7.31 -21.96
N LYS A 126 17.13 -7.48 -21.67
CA LYS A 126 16.15 -6.38 -21.66
C LYS A 126 16.19 -5.65 -20.32
N THR A 127 15.91 -4.36 -20.34
CA THR A 127 15.67 -3.56 -19.13
C THR A 127 14.17 -3.47 -18.91
N ILE A 128 13.71 -3.85 -17.72
CA ILE A 128 12.31 -3.82 -17.33
C ILE A 128 12.19 -2.90 -16.10
N TRP A 129 11.28 -1.93 -16.17
CA TRP A 129 10.92 -1.09 -15.05
C TRP A 129 9.59 -1.54 -14.44
N ALA A 130 9.57 -1.69 -13.12
CA ALA A 130 8.36 -1.89 -12.34
C ALA A 130 8.28 -0.78 -11.30
N ILE A 131 7.24 0.05 -11.38
CA ILE A 131 7.02 1.15 -10.45
C ILE A 131 5.67 0.98 -9.77
N GLY A 132 5.58 1.31 -8.49
CA GLY A 132 4.36 1.15 -7.72
C GLY A 132 4.05 2.36 -6.84
N ARG A 133 2.80 2.39 -6.38
CA ARG A 133 2.33 3.32 -5.36
C ARG A 133 2.55 4.81 -5.70
N GLN A 134 2.39 5.23 -6.96
CA GLN A 134 2.33 6.65 -7.34
C GLN A 134 1.19 7.36 -6.58
N HIS A 135 0.04 6.67 -6.46
CA HIS A 135 -1.08 7.16 -5.67
C HIS A 135 -1.09 6.43 -4.32
N PRO A 136 -0.93 7.15 -3.20
CA PRO A 136 -0.74 6.54 -1.90
C PRO A 136 -1.91 5.69 -1.41
N GLY A 137 -3.14 6.02 -1.80
CA GLY A 137 -4.34 5.26 -1.47
C GLY A 137 -4.48 3.92 -2.20
N GLU A 138 -3.71 3.69 -3.26
CA GLU A 138 -3.71 2.44 -4.03
C GLU A 138 -2.79 1.39 -3.37
N VAL A 139 -3.13 1.00 -2.15
CA VAL A 139 -2.31 0.14 -1.26
C VAL A 139 -2.05 -1.23 -1.86
N GLN A 140 -2.98 -1.73 -2.69
CA GLN A 140 -2.84 -2.99 -3.41
C GLN A 140 -1.57 -3.06 -4.26
N ALA A 141 -1.08 -1.91 -4.75
CA ALA A 141 0.17 -1.84 -5.50
C ALA A 141 1.39 -2.28 -4.65
N SER A 142 1.40 -1.94 -3.34
CA SER A 142 2.47 -2.37 -2.44
C SER A 142 2.39 -3.86 -2.09
N TRP A 143 1.18 -4.38 -1.86
CA TRP A 143 0.97 -5.82 -1.65
C TRP A 143 1.34 -6.64 -2.88
N TRP A 144 0.98 -6.15 -4.08
CA TRP A 144 1.41 -6.77 -5.32
C TRP A 144 2.93 -6.75 -5.48
N MET A 145 3.56 -5.62 -5.17
CA MET A 145 5.01 -5.45 -5.27
C MET A 145 5.75 -6.41 -4.33
N GLU A 146 5.23 -6.63 -3.13
CA GLU A 146 5.79 -7.60 -2.19
C GLU A 146 5.76 -9.02 -2.77
N GLY A 147 4.61 -9.46 -3.30
CA GLY A 147 4.48 -10.78 -3.94
C GLY A 147 5.34 -10.91 -5.20
N PHE A 148 5.39 -9.87 -6.03
CA PHE A 148 6.22 -9.84 -7.23
C PHE A 148 7.72 -9.99 -6.91
N LEU A 149 8.23 -9.22 -5.94
CA LEU A 149 9.63 -9.30 -5.53
C LEU A 149 9.96 -10.62 -4.85
N ALA A 150 9.04 -11.13 -4.03
CA ALA A 150 9.21 -12.45 -3.41
C ALA A 150 9.33 -13.55 -4.48
N ALA A 151 8.46 -13.58 -5.48
CA ALA A 151 8.53 -14.54 -6.56
C ALA A 151 9.78 -14.36 -7.43
N LEU A 152 10.13 -13.12 -7.78
CA LEU A 152 11.31 -12.84 -8.63
C LEU A 152 12.64 -13.26 -7.98
N LEU A 153 12.71 -13.21 -6.63
CA LEU A 153 13.88 -13.59 -5.87
C LEU A 153 13.80 -15.02 -5.28
N ASP A 154 12.70 -15.75 -5.48
CA ASP A 154 12.62 -17.16 -5.08
C ASP A 154 13.43 -18.03 -6.04
N PRO A 155 14.48 -18.71 -5.56
CA PRO A 155 15.27 -19.60 -6.41
C PRO A 155 14.50 -20.84 -6.91
N ASN A 156 13.37 -21.17 -6.25
CA ASN A 156 12.52 -22.30 -6.59
C ASN A 156 11.34 -21.92 -7.50
N ASP A 157 11.14 -20.62 -7.78
CA ASP A 157 10.11 -20.19 -8.71
C ASP A 157 10.42 -20.71 -10.12
N PRO A 158 9.46 -21.36 -10.81
CA PRO A 158 9.71 -21.99 -12.11
C PRO A 158 9.96 -20.99 -13.24
N VAL A 159 9.63 -19.70 -13.06
CA VAL A 159 9.68 -18.66 -14.09
C VAL A 159 10.81 -17.64 -13.84
N ALA A 160 11.04 -17.27 -12.59
CA ALA A 160 11.96 -16.20 -12.21
C ALA A 160 13.39 -16.39 -12.72
N PRO A 161 14.03 -17.58 -12.64
CA PRO A 161 15.36 -17.80 -13.22
C PRO A 161 15.43 -17.52 -14.71
N GLY A 162 14.40 -17.93 -15.46
CA GLY A 162 14.29 -17.69 -16.90
C GLY A 162 14.11 -16.21 -17.25
N LEU A 163 13.41 -15.45 -16.42
CA LEU A 163 13.26 -14.00 -16.57
C LEU A 163 14.59 -13.29 -16.27
N LEU A 164 15.24 -13.61 -15.15
CA LEU A 164 16.52 -13.01 -14.75
C LEU A 164 17.68 -13.36 -15.70
N ALA A 165 17.59 -14.47 -16.43
CA ALA A 165 18.55 -14.78 -17.50
C ALA A 165 18.40 -13.85 -18.71
N LYS A 166 17.22 -13.26 -18.94
CA LYS A 166 16.87 -12.47 -20.13
C LYS A 166 16.71 -10.98 -19.87
N ALA A 167 16.56 -10.58 -18.60
CA ALA A 167 16.26 -9.21 -18.25
C ALA A 167 16.93 -8.77 -16.95
N VAL A 168 17.08 -7.45 -16.82
CA VAL A 168 17.39 -6.74 -15.58
C VAL A 168 16.14 -5.96 -15.18
N PHE A 169 15.75 -6.06 -13.92
CA PHE A 169 14.60 -5.38 -13.38
C PHE A 169 15.05 -4.19 -12.53
N HIS A 170 14.53 -3.01 -12.84
CA HIS A 170 14.60 -1.82 -12.01
C HIS A 170 13.25 -1.62 -11.34
N VAL A 171 13.20 -1.76 -10.03
CA VAL A 171 11.96 -1.76 -9.26
C VAL A 171 11.96 -0.60 -8.28
N ALA A 172 11.02 0.34 -8.43
CA ALA A 172 10.75 1.38 -7.44
C ALA A 172 9.43 1.03 -6.72
N PRO A 173 9.50 0.42 -5.52
CA PRO A 173 8.32 -0.17 -4.90
C PRO A 173 7.31 0.85 -4.37
N ASN A 174 7.75 2.08 -4.12
CA ASN A 174 6.87 3.19 -3.72
C ASN A 174 7.36 4.52 -4.30
N MET A 175 6.63 5.03 -5.30
CA MET A 175 6.94 6.31 -5.95
C MET A 175 6.46 7.53 -5.15
N ASN A 176 5.67 7.33 -4.08
CA ASN A 176 5.11 8.41 -3.28
C ASN A 176 5.16 8.12 -1.77
N PRO A 177 6.36 7.99 -1.18
CA PRO A 177 6.53 7.72 0.24
C PRO A 177 5.97 8.83 1.13
N ASP A 178 6.08 10.10 0.73
CA ASP A 178 5.49 11.23 1.47
C ASP A 178 3.98 11.09 1.60
N GLY A 179 3.29 10.88 0.49
CA GLY A 179 1.85 10.71 0.48
C GLY A 179 1.41 9.46 1.25
N THR A 180 2.20 8.38 1.18
CA THR A 180 1.98 7.16 1.97
C THR A 180 2.07 7.46 3.46
N ARG A 181 3.09 8.17 3.92
CA ARG A 181 3.29 8.55 5.32
C ARG A 181 2.21 9.52 5.81
N ARG A 182 1.81 10.47 4.98
CA ARG A 182 0.79 11.47 5.30
C ARG A 182 -0.65 10.93 5.22
N GLY A 183 -0.86 9.70 4.75
CA GLY A 183 -2.19 9.13 4.56
C GLY A 183 -2.99 9.83 3.45
N GLN A 184 -2.32 10.35 2.44
CA GLN A 184 -2.99 10.96 1.28
C GLN A 184 -3.60 9.87 0.39
N HIS A 185 -4.68 10.22 -0.32
CA HIS A 185 -5.28 9.26 -1.23
C HIS A 185 -4.55 9.23 -2.59
N ARG A 186 -4.17 10.40 -3.14
CA ARG A 186 -3.69 10.47 -4.52
C ARG A 186 -2.46 11.35 -4.75
N THR A 187 -2.36 12.49 -4.07
CA THR A 187 -1.30 13.47 -4.33
C THR A 187 -0.01 13.17 -3.56
N ASN A 188 1.10 13.75 -4.03
CA ASN A 188 2.34 13.81 -3.27
C ASN A 188 2.32 14.97 -2.26
N ALA A 189 3.41 15.15 -1.48
CA ALA A 189 3.54 16.23 -0.50
C ALA A 189 3.41 17.64 -1.11
N GLY A 190 3.76 17.82 -2.38
CA GLY A 190 3.59 19.08 -3.12
C GLY A 190 2.19 19.27 -3.73
N GLY A 191 1.22 18.38 -3.42
CA GLY A 191 -0.14 18.46 -3.96
C GLY A 191 -0.28 18.00 -5.41
N LYS A 192 0.77 17.42 -6.01
CA LYS A 192 0.74 16.91 -7.39
C LYS A 192 0.18 15.49 -7.44
N ASN A 193 -0.68 15.23 -8.41
CA ASN A 193 -1.10 13.91 -8.83
C ASN A 193 0.00 13.34 -9.74
N LEU A 194 0.66 12.26 -9.33
CA LEU A 194 1.78 11.64 -10.02
C LEU A 194 1.32 10.72 -11.14
#